data_3168eccb6c380504490c747473bf17c0
#
_entry.id   3168eccb6c380504490c747473bf17c0
#
_cell.length_a   1.000
_cell.length_b   1.000
_cell.length_c   1.000
_cell.angle_alpha   90.00
_cell.angle_beta   90.00
_cell.angle_gamma   90.00
#
_symmetry.space_group_name_H-M   'P 1'
#
loop_
_entity.id
_entity.type
_entity.pdbx_description
1 polymer ?
#
loop_
_entity_poly.entity_id
_entity_poly.type
_entity_poly.pdbx_seq_one_letter_code
_entity_poly.pdbx_strand_id
1 'polypeptide(L)'
;MTHPVLTSLGLGASESGTYLGHGEWSKTSDAGVLEPINPTTGEVLGRVMASSQADYDLIVERAQAAFKIWRTTPAPRRGEAIRLCADALRTHKDALGSLVALEMGKSKPEGDGEVQEMIDIGEFAVGLSRQLYGLTMHSERPGHRMYEQWHPIGIVGVISAFNFPVAVWAWNSFVAAICGDITIWKPSPKTPLSAIASMKICNEALKKAGFPDIFFLFN
;
A
#
# COMPACT_ATOMS: atom_id res chain seq x y z
N MET A 1 20.50 19.82 -0.41
CA MET A 1 19.14 20.31 -0.06
C MET A 1 18.15 19.25 -0.51
N THR A 2 17.12 18.98 0.27
CA THR A 2 16.05 18.03 -0.13
C THR A 2 15.28 18.58 -1.32
N HIS A 3 14.99 17.74 -2.30
CA HIS A 3 14.22 18.16 -3.49
C HIS A 3 12.82 18.65 -3.08
N PRO A 4 12.28 19.76 -3.64
CA PRO A 4 10.98 20.34 -3.24
C PRO A 4 9.82 19.35 -3.25
N VAL A 5 9.78 18.44 -4.22
CA VAL A 5 8.76 17.37 -4.33
C VAL A 5 8.78 16.45 -3.10
N LEU A 6 9.94 16.11 -2.56
CA LEU A 6 10.04 15.29 -1.35
C LEU A 6 9.46 16.04 -0.15
N THR A 7 9.82 17.31 0.00
CA THR A 7 9.32 18.16 1.09
C THR A 7 7.80 18.31 1.04
N SER A 8 7.18 18.44 -0.15
CA SER A 8 5.72 18.56 -0.30
C SER A 8 4.95 17.29 0.12
N LEU A 9 5.64 16.13 0.12
CA LEU A 9 5.11 14.85 0.56
C LEU A 9 5.53 14.47 2.00
N GLY A 10 6.14 15.40 2.73
CA GLY A 10 6.62 15.16 4.09
C GLY A 10 7.79 14.18 4.15
N LEU A 11 8.60 14.11 3.08
CA LEU A 11 9.83 13.33 3.02
C LEU A 11 11.04 14.19 3.29
N GLY A 12 11.98 13.65 4.08
CA GLY A 12 13.27 14.26 4.36
C GLY A 12 14.39 13.78 3.44
N ALA A 13 15.62 14.18 3.75
CA ALA A 13 16.83 13.70 3.08
C ALA A 13 17.15 12.24 3.42
N SER A 14 16.61 11.73 4.52
CA SER A 14 16.76 10.34 4.97
C SER A 14 15.43 9.85 5.54
N GLU A 15 14.99 8.68 5.08
CA GLU A 15 13.73 8.05 5.45
C GLU A 15 13.96 6.62 5.92
N SER A 16 13.06 6.11 6.77
CA SER A 16 12.99 4.68 7.02
C SER A 16 12.28 3.98 5.87
N GLY A 17 12.84 2.89 5.41
CA GLY A 17 12.21 2.03 4.41
C GLY A 17 11.15 1.09 4.96
N THR A 18 10.89 1.12 6.27
CA THR A 18 10.07 0.13 6.96
C THR A 18 8.95 0.79 7.75
N TYR A 19 7.71 0.49 7.40
CA TYR A 19 6.54 0.84 8.20
C TYR A 19 6.09 -0.35 9.03
N LEU A 20 6.19 -0.21 10.34
CA LEU A 20 5.90 -1.28 11.32
C LEU A 20 4.44 -1.34 11.76
N GLY A 21 3.59 -0.42 11.31
CA GLY A 21 2.23 -0.24 11.84
C GLY A 21 2.18 0.71 13.04
N HIS A 22 0.97 1.03 13.51
CA HIS A 22 0.70 1.95 14.64
C HIS A 22 1.26 3.37 14.45
N GLY A 23 1.52 3.78 13.22
CA GLY A 23 2.18 5.04 12.90
C GLY A 23 3.69 5.01 13.16
N GLU A 24 4.26 3.83 13.35
CA GLU A 24 5.68 3.63 13.68
C GLU A 24 6.48 3.26 12.43
N TRP A 25 7.58 3.96 12.25
CA TRP A 25 8.61 3.65 11.25
C TRP A 25 9.84 3.09 11.97
N SER A 26 10.47 2.07 11.40
CA SER A 26 11.66 1.48 12.00
C SER A 26 12.77 2.50 12.17
N LYS A 27 13.54 2.34 13.23
CA LYS A 27 14.76 3.12 13.51
C LYS A 27 16.03 2.34 13.15
N THR A 28 15.91 1.15 12.58
CA THR A 28 17.04 0.32 12.13
C THR A 28 17.86 1.09 11.09
N SER A 29 19.18 1.07 11.24
CA SER A 29 20.13 1.77 10.38
C SER A 29 21.30 0.91 9.92
N ASP A 30 21.36 -0.34 10.34
CA ASP A 30 22.46 -1.29 10.11
C ASP A 30 22.19 -2.32 9.01
N ALA A 31 20.95 -2.37 8.48
CA ALA A 31 20.54 -3.29 7.42
C ALA A 31 20.96 -2.83 6.01
N GLY A 32 21.60 -1.67 5.90
CA GLY A 32 22.02 -1.07 4.64
C GLY A 32 21.22 0.18 4.29
N VAL A 33 21.67 0.86 3.24
CA VAL A 33 21.08 2.12 2.76
C VAL A 33 20.82 2.00 1.27
N LEU A 34 19.61 2.36 0.86
CA LEU A 34 19.24 2.54 -0.53
C LEU A 34 19.40 4.03 -0.88
N GLU A 35 20.03 4.30 -2.02
CA GLU A 35 20.21 5.67 -2.53
C GLU A 35 19.49 5.77 -3.89
N PRO A 36 18.15 6.05 -3.88
CA PRO A 36 17.41 6.25 -5.11
C PRO A 36 17.96 7.46 -5.86
N ILE A 37 18.10 7.31 -7.17
CA ILE A 37 18.66 8.33 -8.06
C ILE A 37 17.58 8.85 -9.01
N ASN A 38 17.70 10.11 -9.40
CA ASN A 38 17.00 10.64 -10.57
C ASN A 38 17.67 10.06 -11.82
N PRO A 39 17.05 9.20 -12.59
CA PRO A 39 17.68 8.58 -13.76
C PRO A 39 17.97 9.57 -14.90
N THR A 40 17.37 10.75 -14.88
CA THR A 40 17.61 11.80 -15.87
C THR A 40 18.91 12.56 -15.59
N THR A 41 19.23 12.81 -14.31
CA THR A 41 20.39 13.63 -13.93
C THR A 41 21.51 12.80 -13.29
N GLY A 42 21.23 11.59 -12.80
CA GLY A 42 22.14 10.77 -12.02
C GLY A 42 22.30 11.22 -10.56
N GLU A 43 21.57 12.24 -10.12
CA GLU A 43 21.65 12.78 -8.77
C GLU A 43 20.92 11.88 -7.76
N VAL A 44 21.49 11.71 -6.58
CA VAL A 44 20.84 11.01 -5.46
C VAL A 44 19.72 11.89 -4.92
N LEU A 45 18.50 11.32 -4.86
CA LEU A 45 17.30 12.00 -4.37
C LEU A 45 17.21 12.02 -2.84
N GLY A 46 17.73 10.99 -2.18
CA GLY A 46 17.68 10.84 -0.74
C GLY A 46 18.29 9.52 -0.29
N ARG A 47 18.14 9.22 0.98
CA ARG A 47 18.59 7.96 1.58
C ARG A 47 17.42 7.23 2.20
N VAL A 48 17.35 5.91 2.01
CA VAL A 48 16.32 5.07 2.63
C VAL A 48 17.02 3.94 3.39
N MET A 49 16.78 3.89 4.69
CA MET A 49 17.28 2.80 5.54
C MET A 49 16.55 1.51 5.19
N ALA A 50 17.30 0.49 4.80
CA ALA A 50 16.74 -0.82 4.47
C ALA A 50 16.19 -1.52 5.72
N SER A 51 15.24 -2.44 5.50
CA SER A 51 14.65 -3.24 6.56
C SER A 51 15.57 -4.36 7.01
N SER A 52 15.64 -4.61 8.32
CA SER A 52 16.32 -5.75 8.90
C SER A 52 15.43 -7.00 8.95
N GLN A 53 16.01 -8.16 9.23
CA GLN A 53 15.23 -9.38 9.51
C GLN A 53 14.31 -9.18 10.73
N ALA A 54 14.77 -8.50 11.76
CA ALA A 54 13.97 -8.22 12.95
C ALA A 54 12.76 -7.31 12.63
N ASP A 55 12.94 -6.33 11.74
CA ASP A 55 11.82 -5.51 11.24
C ASP A 55 10.79 -6.37 10.50
N TYR A 56 11.25 -7.28 9.65
CA TYR A 56 10.35 -8.19 8.92
C TYR A 56 9.56 -9.09 9.87
N ASP A 57 10.22 -9.69 10.86
CA ASP A 57 9.57 -10.56 11.83
C ASP A 57 8.51 -9.78 12.63
N LEU A 58 8.81 -8.54 13.04
CA LEU A 58 7.86 -7.66 13.73
C LEU A 58 6.69 -7.25 12.84
N ILE A 59 6.94 -6.94 11.55
CA ILE A 59 5.87 -6.66 10.58
C ILE A 59 4.93 -7.86 10.47
N VAL A 60 5.46 -9.07 10.34
CA VAL A 60 4.64 -10.29 10.22
C VAL A 60 3.79 -10.51 11.47
N GLU A 61 4.37 -10.33 12.67
CA GLU A 61 3.63 -10.41 13.93
C GLU A 61 2.48 -9.40 13.99
N ARG A 62 2.75 -8.13 13.69
CA ARG A 62 1.75 -7.06 13.71
C ARG A 62 0.68 -7.24 12.63
N ALA A 63 1.07 -7.69 11.45
CA ALA A 63 0.13 -8.01 10.37
C ALA A 63 -0.81 -9.17 10.75
N GLN A 64 -0.30 -10.20 11.44
CA GLN A 64 -1.13 -11.29 11.96
C GLN A 64 -2.13 -10.79 13.02
N ALA A 65 -1.72 -9.89 13.90
CA ALA A 65 -2.61 -9.27 14.87
C ALA A 65 -3.70 -8.43 14.18
N ALA A 66 -3.32 -7.60 13.21
CA ALA A 66 -4.24 -6.79 12.42
C ALA A 66 -5.24 -7.66 11.63
N PHE A 67 -4.78 -8.77 11.06
CA PHE A 67 -5.62 -9.70 10.31
C PHE A 67 -6.76 -10.27 11.15
N LYS A 68 -6.54 -10.58 12.41
CA LYS A 68 -7.60 -11.11 13.31
C LYS A 68 -8.77 -10.13 13.44
N ILE A 69 -8.50 -8.82 13.36
CA ILE A 69 -9.51 -7.76 13.42
C ILE A 69 -10.11 -7.54 12.02
N TRP A 70 -9.24 -7.40 11.01
CA TRP A 70 -9.65 -7.02 9.67
C TRP A 70 -10.53 -8.07 8.98
N ARG A 71 -10.21 -9.35 9.13
CA ARG A 71 -10.99 -10.46 8.56
C ARG A 71 -12.45 -10.48 9.01
N THR A 72 -12.74 -9.95 10.19
CA THR A 72 -14.11 -9.89 10.75
C THR A 72 -14.81 -8.56 10.48
N THR A 73 -14.09 -7.57 9.98
CA THR A 73 -14.65 -6.29 9.57
C THR A 73 -15.55 -6.49 8.35
N PRO A 74 -16.82 -6.03 8.34
CA PRO A 74 -17.71 -6.20 7.20
C PRO A 74 -17.13 -5.61 5.90
N ALA A 75 -17.29 -6.32 4.78
CA ALA A 75 -16.69 -5.92 3.50
C ALA A 75 -17.03 -4.48 3.07
N PRO A 76 -18.28 -3.97 3.20
CA PRO A 76 -18.57 -2.56 2.91
C PRO A 76 -17.81 -1.58 3.80
N ARG A 77 -17.50 -1.96 5.05
CA ARG A 77 -16.69 -1.13 5.95
C ARG A 77 -15.20 -1.16 5.54
N ARG A 78 -14.73 -2.29 5.02
CA ARG A 78 -13.40 -2.38 4.39
C ARG A 78 -13.32 -1.50 3.13
N GLY A 79 -14.41 -1.49 2.33
CA GLY A 79 -14.53 -0.58 1.18
C GLY A 79 -14.44 0.89 1.58
N GLU A 80 -15.03 1.29 2.72
CA GLU A 80 -14.91 2.65 3.24
C GLU A 80 -13.45 3.04 3.55
N ALA A 81 -12.67 2.14 4.13
CA ALA A 81 -11.25 2.36 4.37
C ALA A 81 -10.48 2.62 3.06
N ILE A 82 -10.77 1.85 2.01
CA ILE A 82 -10.13 2.03 0.70
C ILE A 82 -10.59 3.32 0.02
N ARG A 83 -11.86 3.71 0.18
CA ARG A 83 -12.36 5.00 -0.31
C ARG A 83 -11.56 6.16 0.29
N LEU A 84 -11.27 6.13 1.59
CA LEU A 84 -10.47 7.16 2.25
C LEU A 84 -9.02 7.20 1.72
N CYS A 85 -8.43 6.04 1.41
CA CYS A 85 -7.13 6.00 0.74
C CYS A 85 -7.19 6.63 -0.65
N ALA A 86 -8.20 6.31 -1.46
CA ALA A 86 -8.39 6.88 -2.79
C ALA A 86 -8.58 8.41 -2.74
N ASP A 87 -9.36 8.92 -1.78
CA ASP A 87 -9.57 10.36 -1.57
C ASP A 87 -8.27 11.06 -1.16
N ALA A 88 -7.48 10.45 -0.28
CA ALA A 88 -6.18 10.98 0.11
C ALA A 88 -5.19 10.99 -1.07
N LEU A 89 -5.14 9.93 -1.87
CA LEU A 89 -4.32 9.86 -3.07
C LEU A 89 -4.73 10.92 -4.09
N ARG A 90 -6.04 11.18 -4.27
CA ARG A 90 -6.56 12.23 -5.14
C ARG A 90 -6.06 13.61 -4.70
N THR A 91 -6.04 13.86 -3.40
CA THR A 91 -5.54 15.13 -2.83
C THR A 91 -4.04 15.32 -3.08
N HIS A 92 -3.25 14.24 -3.06
CA HIS A 92 -1.80 14.28 -3.24
C HIS A 92 -1.33 13.91 -4.65
N LYS A 93 -2.25 13.76 -5.61
CA LYS A 93 -1.97 13.24 -6.96
C LYS A 93 -0.83 13.98 -7.64
N ASP A 94 -0.87 15.30 -7.66
CA ASP A 94 0.14 16.11 -8.35
C ASP A 94 1.54 15.91 -7.76
N ALA A 95 1.66 15.95 -6.43
CA ALA A 95 2.94 15.80 -5.74
C ALA A 95 3.48 14.36 -5.86
N LEU A 96 2.62 13.35 -5.66
CA LEU A 96 3.02 11.95 -5.77
C LEU A 96 3.37 11.58 -7.21
N GLY A 97 2.60 12.04 -8.20
CA GLY A 97 2.90 11.84 -9.62
C GLY A 97 4.22 12.50 -10.04
N SER A 98 4.53 13.66 -9.45
CA SER A 98 5.83 14.32 -9.64
C SER A 98 6.98 13.51 -9.04
N LEU A 99 6.77 12.87 -7.88
CA LEU A 99 7.78 11.99 -7.28
C LEU A 99 7.99 10.73 -8.12
N VAL A 100 6.92 10.10 -8.61
CA VAL A 100 7.01 8.95 -9.52
C VAL A 100 7.79 9.29 -10.78
N ALA A 101 7.49 10.46 -11.40
CA ALA A 101 8.22 10.94 -12.57
C ALA A 101 9.72 11.16 -12.27
N LEU A 102 10.02 11.76 -11.12
CA LEU A 102 11.38 12.08 -10.70
C LEU A 102 12.22 10.84 -10.39
N GLU A 103 11.66 9.88 -9.64
CA GLU A 103 12.37 8.70 -9.14
C GLU A 103 12.48 7.60 -10.20
N MET A 104 11.48 7.45 -11.06
CA MET A 104 11.44 6.42 -12.10
C MET A 104 11.93 6.93 -13.47
N GLY A 105 11.90 8.23 -13.73
CA GLY A 105 12.27 8.82 -15.02
C GLY A 105 11.16 8.81 -16.05
N LYS A 106 9.91 8.82 -15.58
CA LYS A 106 8.72 8.98 -16.43
C LYS A 106 8.44 10.44 -16.77
N SER A 107 7.64 10.69 -17.78
CA SER A 107 7.06 12.01 -17.97
C SER A 107 6.07 12.33 -16.83
N LYS A 108 5.85 13.62 -16.57
CA LYS A 108 4.89 14.05 -15.53
C LYS A 108 3.48 13.50 -15.76
N PRO A 109 2.92 13.52 -17.00
CA PRO A 109 1.60 12.93 -17.26
C PRO A 109 1.54 11.42 -16.97
N GLU A 110 2.62 10.66 -17.23
CA GLU A 110 2.68 9.24 -16.90
C GLU A 110 2.75 9.01 -15.38
N GLY A 111 3.52 9.83 -14.65
CA GLY A 111 3.55 9.79 -13.20
C GLY A 111 2.17 10.09 -12.58
N ASP A 112 1.47 11.11 -13.09
CA ASP A 112 0.10 11.42 -12.68
C ASP A 112 -0.89 10.31 -13.05
N GLY A 113 -0.67 9.66 -14.19
CA GLY A 113 -1.44 8.52 -14.66
C GLY A 113 -1.34 7.34 -13.71
N GLU A 114 -0.15 7.03 -13.19
CA GLU A 114 0.00 5.97 -12.19
C GLU A 114 -0.76 6.24 -10.90
N VAL A 115 -0.74 7.48 -10.41
CA VAL A 115 -1.54 7.83 -9.23
C VAL A 115 -3.03 7.79 -9.54
N GLN A 116 -3.43 8.15 -10.77
CA GLN A 116 -4.82 7.97 -11.21
C GLN A 116 -5.22 6.50 -11.18
N GLU A 117 -4.38 5.59 -11.64
CA GLU A 117 -4.66 4.16 -11.57
C GLU A 117 -4.84 3.66 -10.13
N MET A 118 -4.07 4.19 -9.16
CA MET A 118 -4.31 3.89 -7.74
C MET A 118 -5.70 4.33 -7.27
N ILE A 119 -6.15 5.50 -7.74
CA ILE A 119 -7.47 6.04 -7.40
C ILE A 119 -8.56 5.17 -8.05
N ASP A 120 -8.41 4.87 -9.33
CA ASP A 120 -9.40 4.11 -10.10
C ASP A 120 -9.60 2.69 -9.55
N ILE A 121 -8.52 2.00 -9.20
CA ILE A 121 -8.62 0.69 -8.55
C ILE A 121 -9.21 0.80 -7.13
N GLY A 122 -8.97 1.90 -6.44
CA GLY A 122 -9.62 2.19 -5.16
C GLY A 122 -11.14 2.29 -5.32
N GLU A 123 -11.62 3.03 -6.30
CA GLU A 123 -13.06 3.15 -6.61
C GLU A 123 -13.67 1.81 -7.02
N PHE A 124 -12.96 1.05 -7.88
CA PHE A 124 -13.37 -0.31 -8.23
C PHE A 124 -13.49 -1.21 -7.00
N ALA A 125 -12.48 -1.21 -6.12
CA ALA A 125 -12.48 -2.00 -4.89
C ALA A 125 -13.64 -1.62 -3.96
N VAL A 126 -14.00 -0.33 -3.85
CA VAL A 126 -15.17 0.14 -3.10
C VAL A 126 -16.45 -0.48 -3.64
N GLY A 127 -16.65 -0.46 -4.96
CA GLY A 127 -17.80 -1.11 -5.61
C GLY A 127 -17.81 -2.61 -5.35
N LEU A 128 -16.65 -3.27 -5.54
CA LEU A 128 -16.49 -4.70 -5.35
C LEU A 128 -16.74 -5.15 -3.90
N SER A 129 -16.48 -4.30 -2.91
CA SER A 129 -16.73 -4.59 -1.49
C SER A 129 -18.19 -4.95 -1.16
N ARG A 130 -19.13 -4.58 -2.03
CA ARG A 130 -20.55 -4.90 -1.92
C ARG A 130 -20.99 -6.05 -2.84
N GLN A 131 -20.05 -6.63 -3.59
CA GLN A 131 -20.30 -7.68 -4.58
C GLN A 131 -19.54 -8.99 -4.28
N LEU A 132 -19.00 -9.13 -3.06
CA LEU A 132 -18.30 -10.35 -2.62
C LEU A 132 -19.30 -11.41 -2.17
N TYR A 133 -20.20 -11.81 -3.08
CA TYR A 133 -21.19 -12.86 -2.86
C TYR A 133 -20.81 -14.11 -3.68
N GLY A 134 -21.29 -15.27 -3.22
CA GLY A 134 -21.13 -16.53 -3.91
C GLY A 134 -22.45 -17.05 -4.46
N LEU A 135 -22.41 -18.17 -5.15
CA LEU A 135 -23.58 -18.86 -5.67
C LEU A 135 -24.32 -19.60 -4.56
N THR A 136 -25.64 -19.67 -4.67
CA THR A 136 -26.47 -20.57 -3.88
C THR A 136 -27.05 -21.62 -4.82
N MET A 137 -26.96 -22.91 -4.45
CA MET A 137 -27.40 -24.01 -5.28
C MET A 137 -28.19 -25.05 -4.48
N HIS A 138 -29.02 -25.82 -5.17
CA HIS A 138 -29.77 -26.89 -4.56
C HIS A 138 -28.89 -28.12 -4.31
N SER A 139 -29.20 -28.85 -3.23
CA SER A 139 -28.59 -30.14 -2.91
C SER A 139 -29.54 -31.28 -3.34
N GLU A 140 -28.99 -32.38 -3.80
CA GLU A 140 -29.70 -33.63 -4.01
C GLU A 140 -30.05 -34.33 -2.68
N ARG A 141 -29.47 -33.91 -1.58
CA ARG A 141 -29.66 -34.52 -0.26
C ARG A 141 -30.75 -33.79 0.52
N PRO A 142 -31.73 -34.51 1.11
CA PRO A 142 -32.74 -33.91 1.97
C PRO A 142 -32.09 -33.17 3.16
N GLY A 143 -32.59 -31.98 3.52
CA GLY A 143 -32.11 -31.20 4.64
C GLY A 143 -30.73 -30.57 4.46
N HIS A 144 -30.14 -30.60 3.28
CA HIS A 144 -28.87 -29.99 2.95
C HIS A 144 -29.01 -28.65 2.20
N ARG A 145 -28.14 -27.73 2.50
CA ARG A 145 -28.02 -26.44 1.81
C ARG A 145 -26.60 -26.29 1.27
N MET A 146 -26.46 -25.81 0.06
CA MET A 146 -25.17 -25.57 -0.61
C MET A 146 -25.07 -24.11 -1.02
N TYR A 147 -23.92 -23.51 -0.71
CA TYR A 147 -23.59 -22.14 -1.14
C TYR A 147 -22.07 -21.94 -1.16
N GLU A 148 -21.63 -20.98 -1.96
CA GLU A 148 -20.26 -20.49 -1.96
C GLU A 148 -20.11 -19.31 -1.00
N GLN A 149 -18.98 -19.22 -0.36
CA GLN A 149 -18.61 -18.09 0.47
C GLN A 149 -17.12 -17.83 0.34
N TRP A 150 -16.76 -16.58 0.07
CA TRP A 150 -15.39 -16.15 -0.03
C TRP A 150 -14.85 -15.74 1.34
N HIS A 151 -13.68 -16.24 1.69
CA HIS A 151 -12.99 -15.92 2.94
C HIS A 151 -11.62 -15.31 2.67
N PRO A 152 -11.14 -14.38 3.54
CA PRO A 152 -9.77 -13.87 3.45
C PRO A 152 -8.75 -15.00 3.57
N ILE A 153 -7.66 -14.88 2.82
CA ILE A 153 -6.56 -15.88 2.83
C ILE A 153 -5.47 -15.56 3.86
N GLY A 154 -5.40 -14.30 4.35
CA GLY A 154 -4.46 -13.94 5.41
C GLY A 154 -3.59 -12.73 5.11
N ILE A 155 -2.27 -12.93 5.14
CA ILE A 155 -1.30 -11.89 4.82
C ILE A 155 -0.83 -12.09 3.39
N VAL A 156 -0.94 -11.05 2.59
CA VAL A 156 -0.54 -11.03 1.17
C VAL A 156 0.75 -10.24 1.01
N GLY A 157 1.79 -10.89 0.51
CA GLY A 157 3.02 -10.22 0.08
C GLY A 157 2.83 -9.60 -1.30
N VAL A 158 3.02 -8.28 -1.44
CA VAL A 158 3.00 -7.57 -2.72
C VAL A 158 4.42 -7.19 -3.10
N ILE A 159 4.96 -7.80 -4.15
CA ILE A 159 6.30 -7.51 -4.67
C ILE A 159 6.12 -6.77 -5.98
N SER A 160 6.47 -5.49 -6.03
CA SER A 160 6.30 -4.65 -7.22
C SER A 160 7.64 -4.27 -7.85
N ALA A 161 7.60 -4.03 -9.17
CA ALA A 161 8.75 -3.59 -9.94
C ALA A 161 8.87 -2.06 -10.00
N PHE A 162 10.02 -1.56 -10.45
CA PHE A 162 10.30 -0.13 -10.51
C PHE A 162 9.54 0.62 -11.60
N ASN A 163 9.15 -0.07 -12.68
CA ASN A 163 8.53 0.56 -13.85
C ASN A 163 7.09 1.02 -13.64
N PHE A 164 6.40 0.46 -12.63
CA PHE A 164 5.11 0.93 -12.11
C PHE A 164 5.19 0.95 -10.58
N PRO A 165 5.93 1.93 -10.02
CA PRO A 165 6.33 1.90 -8.61
C PRO A 165 5.16 1.99 -7.63
N VAL A 166 4.00 2.53 -8.01
CA VAL A 166 2.88 2.74 -7.09
C VAL A 166 1.57 2.07 -7.55
N ALA A 167 1.24 2.09 -8.85
CA ALA A 167 -0.03 1.59 -9.36
C ALA A 167 -0.23 0.10 -9.06
N VAL A 168 0.78 -0.73 -9.34
CA VAL A 168 0.70 -2.19 -9.15
C VAL A 168 0.52 -2.58 -7.67
N TRP A 169 1.13 -1.82 -6.75
CA TRP A 169 0.85 -2.02 -5.34
C TRP A 169 -0.63 -1.80 -5.01
N ALA A 170 -1.20 -0.69 -5.46
CA ALA A 170 -2.60 -0.38 -5.20
C ALA A 170 -3.54 -1.44 -5.81
N TRP A 171 -3.28 -1.90 -7.04
CA TRP A 171 -4.07 -2.94 -7.68
C TRP A 171 -4.18 -4.21 -6.82
N ASN A 172 -3.06 -4.66 -6.29
CA ASN A 172 -3.03 -5.85 -5.47
C ASN A 172 -3.55 -5.59 -4.05
N SER A 173 -3.07 -4.51 -3.41
CA SER A 173 -3.35 -4.24 -2.00
C SER A 173 -4.78 -3.79 -1.72
N PHE A 174 -5.37 -2.97 -2.59
CA PHE A 174 -6.73 -2.47 -2.34
C PHE A 174 -7.77 -3.56 -2.54
N VAL A 175 -7.58 -4.41 -3.56
CA VAL A 175 -8.47 -5.57 -3.77
C VAL A 175 -8.29 -6.60 -2.65
N ALA A 176 -7.06 -6.93 -2.25
CA ALA A 176 -6.81 -7.82 -1.12
C ALA A 176 -7.44 -7.28 0.17
N ALA A 177 -7.30 -5.98 0.43
CA ALA A 177 -7.86 -5.35 1.64
C ALA A 177 -9.38 -5.46 1.72
N ILE A 178 -10.12 -5.25 0.62
CA ILE A 178 -11.58 -5.41 0.65
C ILE A 178 -12.02 -6.87 0.77
N CYS A 179 -11.18 -7.82 0.38
CA CYS A 179 -11.38 -9.25 0.64
C CYS A 179 -11.14 -9.62 2.11
N GLY A 180 -10.49 -8.75 2.88
CA GLY A 180 -10.24 -8.92 4.32
C GLY A 180 -8.82 -9.35 4.65
N ASP A 181 -7.90 -9.23 3.70
CA ASP A 181 -6.49 -9.54 3.82
C ASP A 181 -5.68 -8.33 4.28
N ILE A 182 -4.53 -8.59 4.88
CA ILE A 182 -3.51 -7.59 5.21
C ILE A 182 -2.40 -7.68 4.17
N THR A 183 -1.81 -6.55 3.78
CA THR A 183 -0.72 -6.58 2.80
C THR A 183 0.60 -6.08 3.36
N ILE A 184 1.67 -6.79 2.99
CA ILE A 184 3.06 -6.37 3.21
C ILE A 184 3.65 -6.06 1.84
N TRP A 185 4.02 -4.81 1.63
CA TRP A 185 4.59 -4.36 0.36
C TRP A 185 6.11 -4.39 0.39
N LYS A 186 6.70 -5.09 -0.58
CA LYS A 186 8.12 -5.05 -0.90
C LYS A 186 8.28 -4.36 -2.27
N PRO A 187 8.55 -3.05 -2.32
CA PRO A 187 8.76 -2.33 -3.57
C PRO A 187 10.14 -2.64 -4.17
N SER A 188 10.39 -2.12 -5.37
CA SER A 188 11.73 -2.14 -5.95
C SER A 188 12.69 -1.25 -5.17
N PRO A 189 13.93 -1.68 -4.94
CA PRO A 189 14.95 -0.84 -4.30
C PRO A 189 15.36 0.38 -5.13
N LYS A 190 14.90 0.47 -6.39
CA LYS A 190 15.14 1.64 -7.26
C LYS A 190 14.14 2.77 -7.04
N THR A 191 12.96 2.49 -6.47
CA THR A 191 11.88 3.46 -6.29
C THR A 191 11.27 3.39 -4.88
N PRO A 192 12.10 3.46 -3.81
CA PRO A 192 11.60 3.33 -2.45
C PRO A 192 10.88 4.59 -1.96
N LEU A 193 11.20 5.79 -2.46
CA LEU A 193 10.60 7.04 -1.99
C LEU A 193 9.13 7.15 -2.39
N SER A 194 8.79 6.75 -3.62
CA SER A 194 7.39 6.69 -4.08
C SER A 194 6.57 5.73 -3.22
N ALA A 195 7.15 4.60 -2.83
CA ALA A 195 6.50 3.63 -1.95
C ALA A 195 6.27 4.21 -0.54
N ILE A 196 7.27 4.85 0.05
CA ILE A 196 7.18 5.48 1.37
C ILE A 196 6.11 6.58 1.37
N ALA A 197 6.09 7.44 0.33
CA ALA A 197 5.09 8.50 0.19
C ALA A 197 3.67 7.91 0.11
N SER A 198 3.45 6.90 -0.73
CA SER A 198 2.15 6.22 -0.87
C SER A 198 1.69 5.61 0.45
N MET A 199 2.60 4.97 1.16
CA MET A 199 2.35 4.35 2.47
C MET A 199 1.96 5.39 3.53
N LYS A 200 2.69 6.53 3.60
CA LYS A 200 2.37 7.64 4.50
C LYS A 200 0.97 8.20 4.22
N ILE A 201 0.65 8.48 2.94
CA ILE A 201 -0.65 9.03 2.54
C ILE A 201 -1.81 8.10 2.94
N CYS A 202 -1.73 6.83 2.59
CA CYS A 202 -2.81 5.87 2.85
C CYS A 202 -2.97 5.58 4.35
N ASN A 203 -1.87 5.27 5.05
CA ASN A 203 -1.96 4.93 6.48
C ASN A 203 -2.35 6.12 7.35
N GLU A 204 -1.99 7.35 6.98
CA GLU A 204 -2.47 8.55 7.68
C GLU A 204 -3.99 8.73 7.53
N ALA A 205 -4.53 8.49 6.34
CA ALA A 205 -5.97 8.55 6.10
C ALA A 205 -6.72 7.48 6.92
N LEU A 206 -6.22 6.24 6.95
CA LEU A 206 -6.77 5.15 7.74
C LEU A 206 -6.74 5.47 9.25
N LYS A 207 -5.60 5.94 9.74
CA LYS A 207 -5.40 6.29 11.15
C LYS A 207 -6.35 7.41 11.60
N LYS A 208 -6.50 8.47 10.79
CA LYS A 208 -7.43 9.58 11.07
C LYS A 208 -8.88 9.12 11.21
N ALA A 209 -9.25 8.08 10.49
CA ALA A 209 -10.59 7.50 10.49
C ALA A 209 -10.78 6.36 11.51
N GLY A 210 -9.76 6.03 12.29
CA GLY A 210 -9.79 4.99 13.32
C GLY A 210 -9.79 3.55 12.76
N PHE A 211 -9.30 3.35 11.55
CA PHE A 211 -9.08 2.01 11.00
C PHE A 211 -7.76 1.41 11.50
N PRO A 212 -7.66 0.07 11.58
CA PRO A 212 -6.40 -0.60 11.88
C PRO A 212 -5.41 -0.45 10.72
N ASP A 213 -4.12 -0.70 10.99
CA ASP A 213 -3.13 -0.80 9.92
C ASP A 213 -3.39 -2.05 9.08
N ILE A 214 -3.58 -1.85 7.79
CA ILE A 214 -3.81 -2.93 6.82
C ILE A 214 -2.72 -2.99 5.76
N PHE A 215 -1.85 -2.01 5.75
CA PHE A 215 -0.72 -1.88 4.84
C PHE A 215 0.58 -1.73 5.62
N PHE A 216 1.55 -2.59 5.32
CA PHE A 216 2.90 -2.58 5.87
C PHE A 216 3.92 -2.43 4.75
N LEU A 217 5.08 -1.87 5.05
CA LEU A 217 6.15 -1.63 4.07
C LEU A 217 7.45 -2.27 4.54
N PHE A 218 8.14 -2.92 3.59
CA PHE A 218 9.42 -3.58 3.80
C PHE A 218 10.34 -3.31 2.61
N ASN A 219 11.42 -2.52 2.78
CA ASN A 219 12.43 -2.20 1.77
C ASN A 219 13.74 -2.91 1.99
#